data_fc1cf0aa9671081ae640141d4de02055
#
_entry.id   fc1cf0aa9671081ae640141d4de02055
#
_cell.length_a   1.000
_cell.length_b   1.000
_cell.length_c   1.000
_cell.angle_alpha   90.00
_cell.angle_beta   90.00
_cell.angle_gamma   90.00
#
_symmetry.space_group_name_H-M   'P 1'
#
loop_
_entity.id
_entity.type
_entity.pdbx_description
1 polymer ?
#
loop_
_entity_poly.entity_id
_entity_poly.type
_entity_poly.pdbx_seq_one_letter_code
_entity_poly.pdbx_strand_id
1 'polypeptide(L)'
;INSVLSQKFNVTFTLNNFNNHIGVPLTILEINRRTDLAIIEMGANHLGEIDLLCNIADPNIGYITNFGKAHLEGFGGINGVIKGKCELYEYIRQKKGIVLVNNDDNIQREKSIGIKTFSFGKSKKSDYLTNNTISNRNSCEISFNNKKITSNLYGEYNFENINASIAMGIHFGLSFEQIENGIKNYIPKNNRSEMIKTKNNLLFVDSYNANPTSMKVSIQSFMKFKEINKTLILGDMYEIGKTSLVEHERV
;
A
#
# COMPACT_ATOMS: atom_id res chain seq x y z
N ILE A 1 5.06 2.97 -5.28
CA ILE A 1 5.91 4.12 -4.93
C ILE A 1 7.27 3.98 -5.64
N ASN A 2 8.01 2.88 -5.44
CA ASN A 2 9.31 2.70 -6.06
C ASN A 2 9.29 2.91 -7.59
N SER A 3 8.40 2.27 -8.33
CA SER A 3 8.30 2.39 -9.79
C SER A 3 8.10 3.84 -10.29
N VAL A 4 7.46 4.68 -9.48
CA VAL A 4 7.28 6.11 -9.77
C VAL A 4 8.55 6.89 -9.44
N LEU A 5 9.07 6.76 -8.21
CA LEU A 5 10.24 7.56 -7.79
C LEU A 5 11.50 7.20 -8.57
N SER A 6 11.65 5.95 -9.01
CA SER A 6 12.77 5.51 -9.85
C SER A 6 12.79 6.11 -11.26
N GLN A 7 11.74 6.86 -11.67
CA GLN A 7 11.75 7.61 -12.91
C GLN A 7 12.66 8.85 -12.85
N LYS A 8 13.10 9.25 -11.66
CA LYS A 8 13.93 10.44 -11.43
C LYS A 8 15.12 10.19 -10.52
N PHE A 9 15.03 9.26 -9.58
CA PHE A 9 15.99 9.03 -8.51
C PHE A 9 16.56 7.61 -8.55
N ASN A 10 17.77 7.45 -8.03
CA ASN A 10 18.32 6.14 -7.70
C ASN A 10 17.73 5.70 -6.36
N VAL A 11 16.81 4.74 -6.41
CA VAL A 11 16.04 4.30 -5.23
C VAL A 11 16.56 2.98 -4.72
N THR A 12 16.96 2.93 -3.45
CA THR A 12 17.10 1.68 -2.69
C THR A 12 15.77 1.36 -2.02
N PHE A 13 15.28 0.13 -2.10
CA PHE A 13 13.98 -0.22 -1.56
C PHE A 13 13.93 -1.65 -1.03
N THR A 14 13.05 -1.89 -0.08
CA THR A 14 12.83 -3.22 0.51
C THR A 14 12.42 -4.23 -0.57
N LEU A 15 13.18 -5.31 -0.69
CA LEU A 15 12.89 -6.43 -1.57
C LEU A 15 12.03 -7.48 -0.84
N ASN A 16 11.13 -8.12 -1.59
CA ASN A 16 10.26 -9.19 -1.08
C ASN A 16 9.53 -8.80 0.22
N ASN A 17 9.73 -9.57 1.29
CA ASN A 17 9.16 -9.38 2.63
C ASN A 17 10.24 -9.00 3.67
N PHE A 18 11.33 -8.37 3.27
CA PHE A 18 12.41 -7.94 4.15
C PHE A 18 12.02 -6.70 4.99
N ASN A 19 10.88 -6.79 5.67
CA ASN A 19 10.22 -5.70 6.37
C ASN A 19 10.21 -5.85 7.90
N ASN A 20 10.99 -6.79 8.45
CA ASN A 20 11.14 -7.06 9.87
C ASN A 20 12.51 -6.62 10.40
N HIS A 21 12.80 -6.91 11.67
CA HIS A 21 14.05 -6.56 12.36
C HIS A 21 15.34 -7.17 11.76
N ILE A 22 15.22 -8.12 10.84
CA ILE A 22 16.34 -8.67 10.06
C ILE A 22 16.38 -8.01 8.68
N GLY A 23 15.23 -7.94 7.98
CA GLY A 23 15.15 -7.47 6.61
C GLY A 23 15.37 -5.97 6.46
N VAL A 24 14.90 -5.16 7.43
CA VAL A 24 15.10 -3.71 7.41
C VAL A 24 16.58 -3.33 7.48
N PRO A 25 17.39 -3.85 8.43
CA PRO A 25 18.83 -3.64 8.41
C PRO A 25 19.51 -4.07 7.10
N LEU A 26 19.13 -5.23 6.55
CA LEU A 26 19.68 -5.70 5.26
C LEU A 26 19.38 -4.72 4.13
N THR A 27 18.16 -4.17 4.07
CA THR A 27 17.80 -3.15 3.08
C THR A 27 18.62 -1.87 3.27
N ILE A 28 18.88 -1.46 4.52
CA ILE A 28 19.68 -0.26 4.82
C ILE A 28 21.13 -0.45 4.41
N LEU A 29 21.70 -1.63 4.57
CA LEU A 29 23.07 -1.95 4.15
C LEU A 29 23.27 -1.88 2.62
N GLU A 30 22.20 -1.96 1.83
CA GLU A 30 22.25 -1.73 0.37
C GLU A 30 22.36 -0.25 -0.02
N ILE A 31 22.11 0.67 0.93
CA ILE A 31 22.24 2.11 0.70
C ILE A 31 23.71 2.45 0.46
N ASN A 32 23.98 3.14 -0.63
CA ASN A 32 25.33 3.52 -1.02
C ASN A 32 25.35 4.97 -1.54
N ARG A 33 26.52 5.44 -1.94
CA ARG A 33 26.73 6.85 -2.37
C ARG A 33 25.91 7.27 -3.61
N ARG A 34 25.30 6.33 -4.32
CA ARG A 34 24.44 6.60 -5.48
C ARG A 34 22.97 6.63 -5.12
N THR A 35 22.61 6.21 -3.91
CA THR A 35 21.22 6.19 -3.45
C THR A 35 20.77 7.61 -3.15
N ASP A 36 19.76 8.09 -3.88
CA ASP A 36 19.11 9.39 -3.64
C ASP A 36 17.98 9.27 -2.63
N LEU A 37 17.23 8.16 -2.67
CA LEU A 37 16.08 7.88 -1.80
C LEU A 37 16.12 6.42 -1.34
N ALA A 38 15.71 6.18 -0.10
CA ALA A 38 15.47 4.84 0.42
C ALA A 38 13.98 4.67 0.77
N ILE A 39 13.37 3.58 0.30
CA ILE A 39 11.99 3.19 0.62
C ILE A 39 12.05 1.94 1.47
N ILE A 40 11.80 2.09 2.76
CA ILE A 40 11.88 1.01 3.74
C ILE A 40 10.46 0.58 4.11
N GLU A 41 10.08 -0.64 3.71
CA GLU A 41 8.84 -1.26 4.17
C GLU A 41 9.02 -1.78 5.60
N MET A 42 8.05 -1.48 6.46
CA MET A 42 8.04 -1.91 7.86
C MET A 42 6.78 -2.73 8.13
N GLY A 43 6.96 -3.99 8.45
CA GLY A 43 5.89 -4.91 8.86
C GLY A 43 5.95 -5.17 10.37
N ALA A 44 4.79 -5.39 10.97
CA ALA A 44 4.71 -5.73 12.38
C ALA A 44 3.55 -6.70 12.66
N ASN A 45 3.76 -7.55 13.65
CA ASN A 45 2.78 -8.47 14.22
C ASN A 45 2.42 -8.09 15.66
N HIS A 46 3.26 -7.30 16.35
CA HIS A 46 3.10 -6.91 17.75
C HIS A 46 3.39 -5.42 17.94
N LEU A 47 2.93 -4.90 19.10
CA LEU A 47 3.29 -3.55 19.55
C LEU A 47 4.78 -3.42 19.79
N GLY A 48 5.35 -2.24 19.50
CA GLY A 48 6.77 -1.92 19.66
C GLY A 48 7.65 -2.31 18.47
N GLU A 49 7.16 -3.14 17.53
CA GLU A 49 7.98 -3.56 16.39
C GLU A 49 8.18 -2.43 15.38
N ILE A 50 7.15 -1.62 15.10
CA ILE A 50 7.30 -0.45 14.20
C ILE A 50 8.23 0.59 14.84
N ASP A 51 8.13 0.84 16.14
CA ASP A 51 9.04 1.73 16.84
C ASP A 51 10.50 1.26 16.72
N LEU A 52 10.77 -0.04 16.96
CA LEU A 52 12.09 -0.63 16.75
C LEU A 52 12.60 -0.40 15.32
N LEU A 53 11.77 -0.68 14.30
CA LEU A 53 12.15 -0.51 12.90
C LEU A 53 12.39 0.95 12.54
N CYS A 54 11.63 1.87 13.10
CA CYS A 54 11.85 3.31 12.96
C CYS A 54 13.19 3.74 13.57
N ASN A 55 13.54 3.22 14.75
CA ASN A 55 14.83 3.51 15.38
C ASN A 55 16.03 2.97 14.57
N ILE A 56 15.83 1.90 13.79
CA ILE A 56 16.86 1.36 12.90
C ILE A 56 16.96 2.17 11.61
N ALA A 57 15.81 2.51 11.00
CA ALA A 57 15.77 3.12 9.66
C ALA A 57 15.83 4.66 9.68
N ASP A 58 15.54 5.29 10.80
CA ASP A 58 15.49 6.76 11.00
C ASP A 58 14.74 7.50 9.87
N PRO A 59 13.45 7.18 9.60
CA PRO A 59 12.74 7.70 8.46
C PRO A 59 12.42 9.20 8.61
N ASN A 60 12.56 9.95 7.52
CA ASN A 60 12.20 11.37 7.44
C ASN A 60 10.75 11.56 6.99
N ILE A 61 10.22 10.60 6.22
CA ILE A 61 8.86 10.62 5.69
C ILE A 61 8.20 9.29 6.07
N GLY A 62 6.98 9.36 6.59
CA GLY A 62 6.17 8.19 6.94
C GLY A 62 4.91 8.08 6.09
N TYR A 63 4.49 6.84 5.81
CA TYR A 63 3.20 6.54 5.22
C TYR A 63 2.65 5.24 5.79
N ILE A 64 1.46 5.28 6.37
CA ILE A 64 0.70 4.09 6.78
C ILE A 64 -0.27 3.77 5.65
N THR A 65 -0.11 2.62 5.01
CA THR A 65 -0.92 2.25 3.83
C THR A 65 -2.39 2.09 4.18
N ASN A 66 -2.70 1.39 5.27
CA ASN A 66 -4.06 1.21 5.80
C ASN A 66 -4.03 0.62 7.22
N PHE A 67 -5.18 0.59 7.88
CA PHE A 67 -5.41 -0.05 9.18
C PHE A 67 -6.29 -1.31 9.03
N GLY A 68 -5.94 -2.18 8.07
CA GLY A 68 -6.67 -3.41 7.82
C GLY A 68 -6.58 -4.44 8.96
N LYS A 69 -7.47 -5.43 8.93
CA LYS A 69 -7.54 -6.53 9.90
C LYS A 69 -6.49 -7.61 9.60
N ALA A 70 -5.22 -7.28 9.77
CA ALA A 70 -4.11 -8.22 9.64
C ALA A 70 -3.45 -8.43 11.02
N HIS A 71 -2.93 -9.64 11.28
CA HIS A 71 -2.19 -9.98 12.50
C HIS A 71 -2.96 -9.67 13.80
N LEU A 72 -4.29 -9.84 13.78
CA LEU A 72 -5.17 -9.48 14.91
C LEU A 72 -4.80 -10.19 16.21
N GLU A 73 -4.29 -11.42 16.11
CA GLU A 73 -3.88 -12.21 17.28
C GLU A 73 -2.70 -11.55 18.00
N GLY A 74 -1.63 -11.24 17.29
CA GLY A 74 -0.43 -10.65 17.86
C GLY A 74 -0.62 -9.23 18.39
N PHE A 75 -1.50 -8.44 17.73
CA PHE A 75 -1.84 -7.10 18.19
C PHE A 75 -2.94 -7.05 19.27
N GLY A 76 -3.62 -8.16 19.55
CA GLY A 76 -4.76 -8.18 20.48
C GLY A 76 -6.01 -7.49 19.94
N GLY A 77 -6.18 -7.44 18.61
CA GLY A 77 -7.34 -6.88 17.93
C GLY A 77 -7.05 -5.58 17.15
N ILE A 78 -8.11 -5.02 16.55
CA ILE A 78 -7.99 -3.88 15.63
C ILE A 78 -7.39 -2.61 16.28
N ASN A 79 -7.71 -2.35 17.55
CA ASN A 79 -7.15 -1.21 18.27
C ASN A 79 -5.64 -1.36 18.49
N GLY A 80 -5.16 -2.59 18.68
CA GLY A 80 -3.74 -2.89 18.75
C GLY A 80 -3.05 -2.67 17.41
N VAL A 81 -3.67 -3.08 16.28
CA VAL A 81 -3.16 -2.79 14.93
C VAL A 81 -3.00 -1.29 14.69
N ILE A 82 -4.02 -0.50 15.05
CA ILE A 82 -3.98 0.96 14.91
C ILE A 82 -2.84 1.53 15.76
N LYS A 83 -2.74 1.12 17.03
CA LYS A 83 -1.69 1.59 17.95
C LYS A 83 -0.29 1.24 17.44
N GLY A 84 -0.06 -0.01 17.04
CA GLY A 84 1.25 -0.45 16.54
C GLY A 84 1.67 0.27 15.27
N LYS A 85 0.78 0.41 14.27
CA LYS A 85 1.11 1.15 13.05
C LYS A 85 1.34 2.64 13.32
N CYS A 86 0.63 3.24 14.27
CA CYS A 86 0.81 4.64 14.66
C CYS A 86 2.14 4.92 15.37
N GLU A 87 2.90 3.93 15.79
CA GLU A 87 4.28 4.10 16.29
C GLU A 87 5.14 4.85 15.25
N LEU A 88 4.92 4.61 13.93
CA LEU A 88 5.55 5.40 12.88
C LEU A 88 5.21 6.88 12.98
N TYR A 89 3.95 7.23 13.22
CA TYR A 89 3.54 8.64 13.32
C TYR A 89 4.14 9.31 14.57
N GLU A 90 4.22 8.59 15.69
CA GLU A 90 4.86 9.10 16.90
C GLU A 90 6.35 9.35 16.69
N TYR A 91 7.04 8.43 16.02
CA TYR A 91 8.45 8.59 15.67
C TYR A 91 8.68 9.83 14.77
N ILE A 92 7.91 9.94 13.68
CA ILE A 92 7.99 11.08 12.74
C ILE A 92 7.67 12.41 13.44
N ARG A 93 6.71 12.42 14.38
CA ARG A 93 6.39 13.62 15.18
C ARG A 93 7.59 14.07 16.00
N GLN A 94 8.25 13.16 16.71
CA GLN A 94 9.43 13.47 17.52
C GLN A 94 10.60 13.98 16.66
N LYS A 95 10.79 13.44 15.49
CA LYS A 95 11.82 13.83 14.51
C LYS A 95 11.45 15.08 13.71
N LYS A 96 10.24 15.65 13.89
CA LYS A 96 9.70 16.77 13.11
C LYS A 96 9.71 16.49 11.59
N GLY A 97 9.52 15.24 11.22
CA GLY A 97 9.43 14.76 9.83
C GLY A 97 8.06 15.06 9.21
N ILE A 98 7.75 14.37 8.11
CA ILE A 98 6.53 14.57 7.31
C ILE A 98 5.80 13.23 7.17
N VAL A 99 4.47 13.25 7.16
CA VAL A 99 3.68 12.06 6.82
C VAL A 99 2.81 12.30 5.58
N LEU A 100 2.73 11.28 4.71
CA LEU A 100 1.70 11.21 3.68
C LEU A 100 0.41 10.71 4.33
N VAL A 101 -0.71 11.38 4.05
CA VAL A 101 -2.02 11.07 4.62
C VAL A 101 -3.04 10.83 3.52
N ASN A 102 -3.75 9.72 3.60
CA ASN A 102 -4.99 9.54 2.85
C ASN A 102 -6.13 10.27 3.58
N ASN A 103 -6.58 11.40 3.04
CA ASN A 103 -7.65 12.20 3.64
C ASN A 103 -9.04 11.53 3.60
N ASP A 104 -9.19 10.43 2.86
CA ASP A 104 -10.41 9.63 2.87
C ASP A 104 -10.43 8.62 4.03
N ASP A 105 -9.27 8.40 4.70
CA ASP A 105 -9.14 7.57 5.91
C ASP A 105 -9.22 8.44 7.18
N ASN A 106 -10.30 8.26 7.94
CA ASN A 106 -10.55 9.01 9.17
C ASN A 106 -9.46 8.78 10.23
N ILE A 107 -8.93 7.56 10.33
CA ILE A 107 -7.92 7.21 11.33
C ILE A 107 -6.60 7.90 10.99
N GLN A 108 -6.19 7.87 9.71
CA GLN A 108 -4.98 8.57 9.28
C GLN A 108 -5.08 10.07 9.58
N ARG A 109 -6.22 10.70 9.25
CA ARG A 109 -6.43 12.13 9.54
C ARG A 109 -6.34 12.45 11.04
N GLU A 110 -7.02 11.66 11.88
CA GLU A 110 -7.02 11.87 13.33
C GLU A 110 -5.61 11.69 13.92
N LYS A 111 -4.94 10.60 13.57
CA LYS A 111 -3.64 10.24 14.15
C LYS A 111 -2.49 11.12 13.64
N SER A 112 -2.64 11.79 12.50
CA SER A 112 -1.63 12.71 11.96
C SER A 112 -1.72 14.14 12.51
N ILE A 113 -2.72 14.48 13.35
CA ILE A 113 -2.85 15.82 13.94
C ILE A 113 -1.55 16.22 14.66
N GLY A 114 -1.06 17.44 14.34
CA GLY A 114 0.17 17.98 14.92
C GLY A 114 1.47 17.47 14.25
N ILE A 115 1.38 16.73 13.16
CA ILE A 115 2.54 16.37 12.32
C ILE A 115 2.45 17.18 11.03
N LYS A 116 3.58 17.55 10.45
CA LYS A 116 3.62 18.12 9.10
C LYS A 116 3.15 17.05 8.11
N THR A 117 2.17 17.37 7.28
CA THR A 117 1.56 16.42 6.35
C THR A 117 1.64 16.91 4.91
N PHE A 118 1.63 15.98 3.97
CA PHE A 118 1.09 16.17 2.64
C PHE A 118 0.06 15.06 2.39
N SER A 119 -0.95 15.32 1.54
CA SER A 119 -2.15 14.51 1.56
C SER A 119 -2.74 14.26 0.18
N PHE A 120 -3.45 13.15 0.05
CA PHE A 120 -4.29 12.85 -1.10
C PHE A 120 -5.69 12.43 -0.65
N GLY A 121 -6.68 12.56 -1.54
CA GLY A 121 -8.06 12.18 -1.25
C GLY A 121 -9.07 12.95 -2.09
N LYS A 122 -10.35 12.66 -1.89
CA LYS A 122 -11.48 13.32 -2.58
C LYS A 122 -11.81 14.69 -2.00
N SER A 123 -11.37 14.96 -0.78
CA SER A 123 -11.59 16.24 -0.12
C SER A 123 -10.82 17.35 -0.82
N LYS A 124 -11.48 18.51 -1.05
CA LYS A 124 -10.83 19.73 -1.58
C LYS A 124 -9.70 20.27 -0.71
N LYS A 125 -9.55 19.77 0.53
CA LYS A 125 -8.45 20.12 1.45
C LYS A 125 -7.20 19.26 1.22
N SER A 126 -7.26 18.26 0.34
CA SER A 126 -6.10 17.43 0.01
C SER A 126 -5.15 18.17 -0.92
N ASP A 127 -3.84 17.98 -0.72
CA ASP A 127 -2.81 18.56 -1.60
C ASP A 127 -2.88 17.96 -3.02
N TYR A 128 -3.28 16.70 -3.11
CA TYR A 128 -3.58 16.02 -4.36
C TYR A 128 -5.03 15.50 -4.35
N LEU A 129 -5.87 16.00 -5.27
CA LEU A 129 -7.25 15.53 -5.44
C LEU A 129 -7.28 14.25 -6.27
N THR A 130 -7.84 13.18 -5.67
CA THR A 130 -8.02 11.91 -6.36
C THR A 130 -9.26 11.92 -7.25
N ASN A 131 -9.11 11.41 -8.48
CA ASN A 131 -10.21 11.18 -9.40
C ASN A 131 -10.01 9.82 -10.07
N ASN A 132 -10.71 8.82 -9.56
CA ASN A 132 -10.52 7.42 -9.88
C ASN A 132 -11.71 6.85 -10.63
N THR A 133 -11.43 6.07 -11.67
CA THR A 133 -12.43 5.32 -12.42
C THR A 133 -11.89 3.93 -12.77
N ILE A 134 -12.79 2.96 -12.96
CA ILE A 134 -12.43 1.65 -13.51
C ILE A 134 -12.59 1.71 -15.02
N SER A 135 -11.55 1.31 -15.74
CA SER A 135 -11.60 1.19 -17.19
C SER A 135 -12.51 0.05 -17.65
N ASN A 136 -12.86 0.03 -18.93
CA ASN A 136 -13.63 -1.07 -19.54
C ASN A 136 -12.92 -2.44 -19.44
N ARG A 137 -11.61 -2.46 -19.15
CA ARG A 137 -10.80 -3.67 -18.95
C ARG A 137 -10.60 -4.01 -17.47
N ASN A 138 -11.39 -3.40 -16.58
CA ASN A 138 -11.30 -3.53 -15.12
C ASN A 138 -9.96 -3.07 -14.50
N SER A 139 -9.11 -2.38 -15.24
CA SER A 139 -7.89 -1.77 -14.69
C SER A 139 -8.19 -0.40 -14.05
N CYS A 140 -7.38 -0.01 -13.09
CA CYS A 140 -7.50 1.30 -12.45
C CYS A 140 -7.10 2.41 -13.42
N GLU A 141 -7.96 3.41 -13.58
CA GLU A 141 -7.74 4.61 -14.37
C GLU A 141 -7.84 5.83 -13.45
N ILE A 142 -6.87 6.68 -13.48
CA ILE A 142 -6.78 7.87 -12.63
C ILE A 142 -6.71 9.11 -13.54
N SER A 143 -7.52 10.12 -13.23
CA SER A 143 -7.40 11.43 -13.86
C SER A 143 -6.49 12.32 -13.01
N PHE A 144 -5.39 12.77 -13.58
CA PHE A 144 -4.42 13.65 -12.97
C PHE A 144 -3.99 14.73 -13.95
N ASN A 145 -4.03 16.01 -13.56
CA ASN A 145 -3.76 17.17 -14.44
C ASN A 145 -4.52 17.14 -15.76
N ASN A 146 -5.82 16.82 -15.71
CA ASN A 146 -6.73 16.69 -16.87
C ASN A 146 -6.29 15.62 -17.90
N LYS A 147 -5.40 14.73 -17.54
CA LYS A 147 -4.98 13.59 -18.35
C LYS A 147 -5.34 12.28 -17.61
N LYS A 148 -5.49 11.21 -18.38
CA LYS A 148 -5.79 9.89 -17.83
C LYS A 148 -4.55 9.02 -17.79
N ILE A 149 -4.32 8.37 -16.64
CA ILE A 149 -3.30 7.36 -16.45
C ILE A 149 -4.00 6.03 -16.24
N THR A 150 -3.72 5.04 -17.09
CA THR A 150 -4.23 3.67 -16.92
C THR A 150 -3.11 2.81 -16.35
N SER A 151 -3.40 2.13 -15.25
CA SER A 151 -2.44 1.19 -14.62
C SER A 151 -2.68 -0.25 -15.09
N ASN A 152 -1.72 -1.12 -14.84
CA ASN A 152 -1.88 -2.57 -14.98
C ASN A 152 -2.46 -3.24 -13.71
N LEU A 153 -2.85 -2.44 -12.72
CA LEU A 153 -3.47 -2.93 -11.50
C LEU A 153 -4.98 -3.04 -11.67
N TYR A 154 -5.56 -4.09 -11.12
CA TYR A 154 -6.98 -4.39 -11.17
C TYR A 154 -7.60 -4.22 -9.78
N GLY A 155 -8.88 -3.84 -9.75
CA GLY A 155 -9.64 -3.69 -8.52
C GLY A 155 -9.50 -2.32 -7.85
N GLU A 156 -10.63 -1.84 -7.33
CA GLU A 156 -10.76 -0.50 -6.75
C GLU A 156 -9.84 -0.28 -5.54
N TYR A 157 -9.50 -1.34 -4.81
CA TYR A 157 -8.60 -1.28 -3.66
C TYR A 157 -7.17 -0.85 -4.02
N ASN A 158 -6.78 -0.95 -5.30
CA ASN A 158 -5.49 -0.46 -5.76
C ASN A 158 -5.47 1.05 -6.01
N PHE A 159 -6.62 1.73 -5.99
CA PHE A 159 -6.63 3.19 -6.14
C PHE A 159 -5.83 3.90 -5.05
N GLU A 160 -5.92 3.43 -3.81
CA GLU A 160 -5.14 4.02 -2.71
C GLU A 160 -3.63 3.87 -2.94
N ASN A 161 -3.19 2.69 -3.38
CA ASN A 161 -1.78 2.43 -3.70
C ASN A 161 -1.26 3.32 -4.84
N ILE A 162 -2.07 3.49 -5.90
CA ILE A 162 -1.71 4.33 -7.05
C ILE A 162 -1.70 5.80 -6.65
N ASN A 163 -2.74 6.27 -5.94
CA ASN A 163 -2.84 7.66 -5.51
C ASN A 163 -1.72 8.05 -4.53
N ALA A 164 -1.35 7.16 -3.60
CA ALA A 164 -0.19 7.36 -2.74
C ALA A 164 1.11 7.48 -3.56
N SER A 165 1.25 6.68 -4.62
CA SER A 165 2.42 6.74 -5.50
C SER A 165 2.45 8.04 -6.31
N ILE A 166 1.31 8.54 -6.78
CA ILE A 166 1.19 9.85 -7.45
C ILE A 166 1.54 10.97 -6.47
N ALA A 167 0.95 10.95 -5.28
CA ALA A 167 1.20 11.96 -4.24
C ALA A 167 2.69 12.03 -3.86
N MET A 168 3.36 10.88 -3.71
CA MET A 168 4.80 10.83 -3.51
C MET A 168 5.57 11.41 -4.71
N GLY A 169 5.19 11.07 -5.93
CA GLY A 169 5.78 11.64 -7.14
C GLY A 169 5.66 13.17 -7.18
N ILE A 170 4.49 13.72 -6.86
CA ILE A 170 4.23 15.17 -6.77
C ILE A 170 5.12 15.80 -5.70
N HIS A 171 5.16 15.19 -4.50
CA HIS A 171 5.94 15.70 -3.38
C HIS A 171 7.43 15.80 -3.71
N PHE A 172 7.97 14.81 -4.43
CA PHE A 172 9.37 14.80 -4.89
C PHE A 172 9.61 15.53 -6.22
N GLY A 173 8.61 16.24 -6.73
CA GLY A 173 8.75 17.09 -7.92
C GLY A 173 9.01 16.31 -9.21
N LEU A 174 8.38 15.15 -9.39
CA LEU A 174 8.37 14.42 -10.66
C LEU A 174 7.41 15.10 -11.65
N SER A 175 7.76 15.06 -12.92
CA SER A 175 6.86 15.51 -13.98
C SER A 175 5.67 14.54 -14.14
N PHE A 176 4.60 15.02 -14.78
CA PHE A 176 3.45 14.17 -15.13
C PHE A 176 3.89 12.91 -15.89
N GLU A 177 4.75 13.06 -16.89
CA GLU A 177 5.24 11.97 -17.73
C GLU A 177 6.02 10.92 -16.91
N GLN A 178 6.86 11.36 -15.99
CA GLN A 178 7.58 10.46 -15.08
C GLN A 178 6.61 9.67 -14.19
N ILE A 179 5.62 10.32 -13.60
CA ILE A 179 4.59 9.66 -12.78
C ILE A 179 3.79 8.67 -13.62
N GLU A 180 3.33 9.08 -14.81
CA GLU A 180 2.59 8.24 -15.74
C GLU A 180 3.39 6.99 -16.13
N ASN A 181 4.65 7.16 -16.53
CA ASN A 181 5.53 6.05 -16.91
C ASN A 181 5.74 5.08 -15.74
N GLY A 182 5.97 5.59 -14.53
CA GLY A 182 6.13 4.76 -13.35
C GLY A 182 4.89 3.93 -13.02
N ILE A 183 3.69 4.45 -13.27
CA ILE A 183 2.43 3.73 -13.05
C ILE A 183 2.13 2.74 -14.19
N LYS A 184 2.24 3.17 -15.44
CA LYS A 184 1.94 2.34 -16.62
C LYS A 184 2.88 1.14 -16.75
N ASN A 185 4.15 1.31 -16.42
CA ASN A 185 5.16 0.27 -16.54
C ASN A 185 5.23 -0.67 -15.33
N TYR A 186 4.49 -0.36 -14.25
CA TYR A 186 4.41 -1.26 -13.12
C TYR A 186 3.57 -2.47 -13.47
N ILE A 187 4.17 -3.65 -13.37
CA ILE A 187 3.50 -4.95 -13.52
C ILE A 187 3.50 -5.62 -12.15
N PRO A 188 2.31 -5.95 -11.61
CA PRO A 188 2.22 -6.68 -10.35
C PRO A 188 2.89 -8.04 -10.48
N LYS A 189 3.60 -8.43 -9.45
CA LYS A 189 4.33 -9.69 -9.32
C LYS A 189 4.11 -10.25 -7.91
N ASN A 190 4.67 -11.41 -7.66
CA ASN A 190 4.66 -12.04 -6.33
C ASN A 190 3.24 -12.36 -5.83
N ASN A 191 2.37 -12.81 -6.72
CA ASN A 191 0.99 -13.22 -6.40
C ASN A 191 0.16 -12.11 -5.74
N ARG A 192 0.37 -10.85 -6.14
CA ARG A 192 -0.41 -9.69 -5.67
C ARG A 192 -1.16 -9.06 -6.85
N SER A 193 -2.48 -9.27 -6.93
CA SER A 193 -3.34 -8.75 -8.01
C SER A 193 -2.78 -9.01 -9.42
N GLU A 194 -2.16 -10.16 -9.61
CA GLU A 194 -1.46 -10.53 -10.85
C GLU A 194 -2.44 -11.18 -11.83
N MET A 195 -2.42 -10.73 -13.10
CA MET A 195 -3.22 -11.31 -14.17
C MET A 195 -2.36 -12.19 -15.06
N ILE A 196 -2.64 -13.49 -15.07
CA ILE A 196 -1.90 -14.48 -15.86
C ILE A 196 -2.83 -15.09 -16.91
N LYS A 197 -2.50 -14.87 -18.18
CA LYS A 197 -3.21 -15.50 -19.29
C LYS A 197 -2.56 -16.83 -19.63
N THR A 198 -3.32 -17.91 -19.49
CA THR A 198 -2.93 -19.25 -19.93
C THR A 198 -3.58 -19.56 -21.29
N LYS A 199 -3.35 -20.77 -21.83
CA LYS A 199 -3.97 -21.22 -23.08
C LYS A 199 -5.50 -21.18 -23.02
N ASN A 200 -6.09 -21.58 -21.89
CA ASN A 200 -7.54 -21.79 -21.76
C ASN A 200 -8.19 -20.90 -20.68
N ASN A 201 -7.42 -20.24 -19.82
CA ASN A 201 -7.94 -19.51 -18.68
C ASN A 201 -7.27 -18.14 -18.52
N LEU A 202 -7.98 -17.22 -17.89
CA LEU A 202 -7.45 -16.00 -17.33
C LEU A 202 -7.44 -16.17 -15.80
N LEU A 203 -6.25 -16.15 -15.21
CA LEU A 203 -6.08 -16.28 -13.76
C LEU A 203 -5.89 -14.91 -13.13
N PHE A 204 -6.66 -14.63 -12.11
CA PHE A 204 -6.43 -13.50 -11.19
C PHE A 204 -5.80 -14.06 -9.92
N VAL A 205 -4.51 -13.83 -9.76
CA VAL A 205 -3.71 -14.37 -8.64
C VAL A 205 -3.48 -13.30 -7.59
N ASP A 206 -4.02 -13.53 -6.40
CA ASP A 206 -3.91 -12.63 -5.24
C ASP A 206 -3.69 -13.46 -3.97
N SER A 207 -2.69 -14.33 -4.01
CA SER A 207 -2.44 -15.39 -3.02
C SER A 207 -1.19 -15.17 -2.17
N TYR A 208 -0.68 -13.95 -2.11
CA TYR A 208 0.49 -13.65 -1.28
C TYR A 208 0.23 -13.81 0.21
N ASN A 209 -0.91 -13.31 0.68
CA ASN A 209 -1.39 -13.46 2.05
C ASN A 209 -2.93 -13.31 2.07
N ALA A 210 -3.57 -13.91 3.06
CA ALA A 210 -5.01 -13.87 3.24
C ALA A 210 -5.35 -13.28 4.62
N ASN A 211 -6.15 -12.21 4.62
CA ASN A 211 -6.75 -11.63 5.81
C ASN A 211 -8.16 -11.11 5.50
N PRO A 212 -9.03 -10.87 6.50
CA PRO A 212 -10.44 -10.51 6.25
C PRO A 212 -10.62 -9.29 5.33
N THR A 213 -9.73 -8.30 5.44
CA THR A 213 -9.80 -7.08 4.62
C THR A 213 -9.39 -7.36 3.17
N SER A 214 -8.24 -8.00 2.95
CA SER A 214 -7.72 -8.27 1.60
C SER A 214 -8.60 -9.26 0.84
N MET A 215 -9.05 -10.34 1.50
CA MET A 215 -9.93 -11.36 0.88
C MET A 215 -11.23 -10.74 0.40
N LYS A 216 -11.91 -9.97 1.27
CA LYS A 216 -13.17 -9.32 0.92
C LYS A 216 -13.03 -8.42 -0.32
N VAL A 217 -12.04 -7.54 -0.36
CA VAL A 217 -11.90 -6.59 -1.48
C VAL A 217 -11.43 -7.28 -2.76
N SER A 218 -10.60 -8.32 -2.66
CA SER A 218 -10.15 -9.12 -3.78
C SER A 218 -11.31 -9.90 -4.42
N ILE A 219 -12.12 -10.59 -3.62
CA ILE A 219 -13.30 -11.34 -4.08
C ILE A 219 -14.32 -10.38 -4.70
N GLN A 220 -14.64 -9.26 -4.04
CA GLN A 220 -15.56 -8.27 -4.59
C GLN A 220 -15.09 -7.71 -5.93
N SER A 221 -13.78 -7.48 -6.10
CA SER A 221 -13.21 -7.03 -7.36
C SER A 221 -13.29 -8.12 -8.42
N PHE A 222 -12.98 -9.37 -8.08
CA PHE A 222 -13.09 -10.50 -9.00
C PHE A 222 -14.54 -10.70 -9.49
N MET A 223 -15.53 -10.55 -8.62
CA MET A 223 -16.94 -10.67 -8.99
C MET A 223 -17.40 -9.63 -10.00
N LYS A 224 -16.73 -8.47 -10.10
CA LYS A 224 -17.02 -7.40 -11.08
C LYS A 224 -16.49 -7.69 -12.48
N PHE A 225 -15.62 -8.70 -12.67
CA PHE A 225 -15.18 -9.11 -14.01
C PHE A 225 -16.38 -9.57 -14.84
N LYS A 226 -16.33 -9.32 -16.16
CA LYS A 226 -17.47 -9.58 -17.08
C LYS A 226 -17.59 -11.04 -17.52
N GLU A 227 -16.58 -11.84 -17.27
CA GLU A 227 -16.55 -13.27 -17.61
C GLU A 227 -17.69 -14.02 -16.92
N ILE A 228 -18.36 -14.92 -17.67
CA ILE A 228 -19.54 -15.65 -17.18
C ILE A 228 -19.13 -16.83 -16.30
N ASN A 229 -18.12 -17.58 -16.71
CA ASN A 229 -17.64 -18.75 -15.98
C ASN A 229 -16.51 -18.32 -15.02
N LYS A 230 -16.84 -18.20 -13.74
CA LYS A 230 -15.90 -17.80 -12.69
C LYS A 230 -15.73 -18.92 -11.69
N THR A 231 -14.48 -19.23 -11.35
CA THR A 231 -14.14 -20.17 -10.29
C THR A 231 -13.28 -19.45 -9.27
N LEU A 232 -13.63 -19.55 -7.99
CA LEU A 232 -12.83 -19.08 -6.86
C LEU A 232 -12.09 -20.25 -6.24
N ILE A 233 -10.79 -20.08 -6.00
CA ILE A 233 -9.96 -20.99 -5.23
C ILE A 233 -9.44 -20.18 -4.05
N LEU A 234 -9.96 -20.47 -2.85
CA LEU A 234 -9.68 -19.72 -1.64
C LEU A 234 -8.92 -20.58 -0.64
N GLY A 235 -7.96 -20.00 0.04
CA GLY A 235 -7.26 -20.60 1.16
C GLY A 235 -7.74 -20.00 2.49
N ASP A 236 -7.31 -20.62 3.60
CA ASP A 236 -7.62 -20.15 4.94
C ASP A 236 -6.91 -18.84 5.27
N MET A 237 -7.51 -18.08 6.18
CA MET A 237 -6.92 -16.89 6.77
C MET A 237 -6.31 -17.24 8.12
N TYR A 238 -5.01 -16.97 8.28
CA TYR A 238 -4.26 -17.24 9.51
C TYR A 238 -4.12 -15.98 10.38
N GLU A 239 -3.67 -16.15 11.61
CA GLU A 239 -3.36 -15.06 12.56
C GLU A 239 -4.55 -14.15 12.91
N ILE A 240 -5.78 -14.67 12.84
CA ILE A 240 -7.01 -13.94 13.20
C ILE A 240 -7.36 -14.12 14.68
N GLY A 241 -6.85 -15.18 15.31
CA GLY A 241 -7.12 -15.50 16.69
C GLY A 241 -8.58 -15.94 16.95
N LYS A 242 -9.15 -15.55 18.08
CA LYS A 242 -10.47 -16.00 18.54
C LYS A 242 -11.64 -15.65 17.61
N THR A 243 -11.45 -14.69 16.71
CA THR A 243 -12.50 -14.26 15.75
C THR A 243 -12.46 -15.02 14.42
N SER A 244 -11.58 -16.02 14.27
CA SER A 244 -11.32 -16.71 13.01
C SER A 244 -12.60 -17.23 12.34
N LEU A 245 -13.43 -17.99 13.06
CA LEU A 245 -14.67 -18.53 12.50
C LEU A 245 -15.59 -17.42 11.95
N VAL A 246 -15.80 -16.37 12.74
CA VAL A 246 -16.69 -15.26 12.36
C VAL A 246 -16.15 -14.48 11.16
N GLU A 247 -14.84 -14.28 11.08
CA GLU A 247 -14.23 -13.56 9.96
C GLU A 247 -14.23 -14.41 8.67
N HIS A 248 -14.09 -15.74 8.76
CA HIS A 248 -14.24 -16.64 7.59
C HIS A 248 -15.68 -16.66 7.07
N GLU A 249 -16.68 -16.67 7.96
CA GLU A 249 -18.09 -16.59 7.57
C GLU A 249 -18.48 -15.28 6.90
N ARG A 250 -17.74 -14.20 7.14
CA ARG A 250 -18.00 -12.86 6.55
C ARG A 250 -17.37 -12.64 5.17
N VAL A 251 -16.46 -13.50 4.78
CA VAL A 251 -15.77 -13.43 3.49
C VAL A 251 -16.50 -14.26 2.46
#